data_068edba06a435ab9371eeacf4d2b20ea
#
_entry.id   068edba06a435ab9371eeacf4d2b20ea
#
_cell.length_a   1.000
_cell.length_b   1.000
_cell.length_c   1.000
_cell.angle_alpha   90.00
_cell.angle_beta   90.00
_cell.angle_gamma   90.00
#
_symmetry.space_group_name_H-M   'P 1'
#
loop_
_entity.id
_entity.type
_entity.pdbx_description
1 polymer ?
#
loop_
_entity_poly.entity_id
_entity_poly.type
_entity_poly.pdbx_seq_one_letter_code
_entity_poly.pdbx_strand_id
1 'polypeptide(L)'
;PGVSPWFIEFCRKRERDGRPIFGNEFLRRSNCDEGIEEFLDASIYAHLHLLRMRREGKREHVELALEISQHAAEGADLFARLKALQ
;
A
#
# COMPACT_ATOMS: atom_id res chain seq x y z
N PRO A 1 -18.25 7.38 -4.97
CA PRO A 1 -17.05 6.55 -5.03
C PRO A 1 -16.31 6.62 -3.72
N GLY A 2 -16.60 5.73 -2.88
CA GLY A 2 -15.88 5.52 -1.65
C GLY A 2 -15.03 4.29 -1.77
N VAL A 3 -14.49 3.90 -0.64
CA VAL A 3 -13.71 2.68 -0.54
C VAL A 3 -14.68 1.50 -0.55
N SER A 4 -14.31 0.44 -1.25
CA SER A 4 -15.13 -0.78 -1.31
C SER A 4 -15.40 -1.34 0.08
N PRO A 5 -16.62 -1.85 0.35
CA PRO A 5 -16.93 -2.44 1.65
C PRO A 5 -15.99 -3.56 2.07
N TRP A 6 -15.56 -4.42 1.14
CA TRP A 6 -14.62 -5.49 1.45
C TRP A 6 -13.28 -4.97 1.94
N PHE A 7 -12.83 -3.84 1.37
CA PHE A 7 -11.57 -3.22 1.77
C PHE A 7 -11.65 -2.67 3.20
N ILE A 8 -12.76 -2.01 3.53
CA ILE A 8 -12.99 -1.48 4.87
C ILE A 8 -12.99 -2.63 5.88
N GLU A 9 -13.72 -3.71 5.59
CA GLU A 9 -13.79 -4.86 6.48
C GLU A 9 -12.42 -5.53 6.64
N PHE A 10 -11.67 -5.65 5.56
CA PHE A 10 -10.33 -6.22 5.59
C PHE A 10 -9.38 -5.38 6.46
N CYS A 11 -9.44 -4.07 6.34
CA CYS A 11 -8.64 -3.16 7.15
C CYS A 11 -8.99 -3.27 8.64
N ARG A 12 -10.28 -3.36 8.96
CA ARG A 12 -10.73 -3.54 10.33
C ARG A 12 -10.22 -4.85 10.93
N LYS A 13 -10.26 -5.90 10.14
CA LYS A 13 -9.77 -7.20 10.58
C LYS A 13 -8.26 -7.15 10.86
N ARG A 14 -7.49 -6.57 9.96
CA ARG A 14 -6.04 -6.44 10.14
C ARG A 14 -5.70 -5.62 11.39
N GLU A 15 -6.43 -4.54 11.62
CA GLU A 15 -6.22 -3.71 12.80
C GLU A 15 -6.53 -4.47 14.07
N ARG A 16 -7.65 -5.22 14.12
CA ARG A 16 -7.98 -6.06 15.26
C ARG A 16 -6.93 -7.13 15.54
N ASP A 17 -6.48 -7.81 14.46
CA ASP A 17 -5.50 -8.89 14.59
C ASP A 17 -4.13 -8.37 15.02
N GLY A 18 -3.80 -7.16 14.61
CA GLY A 18 -2.52 -6.53 14.95
C GLY A 18 -2.45 -5.99 16.38
N ARG A 19 -3.57 -5.55 16.95
CA ARG A 19 -3.59 -4.96 18.29
C ARG A 19 -2.98 -5.84 19.38
N PRO A 20 -3.31 -7.12 19.46
CA PRO A 20 -2.73 -7.98 20.50
C PRO A 20 -1.22 -8.15 20.34
N ILE A 21 -0.69 -7.96 19.14
CA ILE A 21 0.73 -8.15 18.83
C ILE A 21 1.51 -6.85 19.07
N PHE A 22 0.99 -5.74 18.57
CA PHE A 22 1.71 -4.46 18.57
C PHE A 22 1.31 -3.51 19.70
N GLY A 23 0.12 -3.71 20.28
CA GLY A 23 -0.35 -2.87 21.39
C GLY A 23 -0.43 -1.40 21.00
N ASN A 24 0.20 -0.54 21.81
CA ASN A 24 0.20 0.90 21.60
C ASN A 24 1.46 1.41 20.88
N GLU A 25 2.15 0.56 20.14
CA GLU A 25 3.34 0.96 19.41
C GLU A 25 3.07 2.07 18.39
N PHE A 26 1.84 2.15 17.88
CA PHE A 26 1.47 3.20 16.93
C PHE A 26 1.69 4.61 17.49
N LEU A 27 1.73 4.75 18.81
CA LEU A 27 2.00 6.03 19.46
C LEU A 27 3.49 6.41 19.45
N ARG A 28 4.37 5.44 19.23
CA ARG A 28 5.82 5.62 19.25
C ARG A 28 6.45 5.55 17.87
N ARG A 29 5.81 4.84 16.94
CA ARG A 29 6.32 4.63 15.60
C ARG A 29 5.98 5.83 14.71
N SER A 30 6.83 6.08 13.74
CA SER A 30 6.51 7.04 12.69
C SER A 30 5.55 6.38 11.71
N ASN A 31 4.26 6.63 11.89
CA ASN A 31 3.23 6.06 11.03
C ASN A 31 3.40 6.51 9.57
N CYS A 32 3.88 7.72 9.35
CA CYS A 32 4.13 8.23 7.99
C CYS A 32 5.26 7.47 7.31
N ASP A 33 6.37 7.21 8.02
CA ASP A 33 7.48 6.43 7.48
C ASP A 33 7.07 4.99 7.19
N GLU A 34 6.32 4.38 8.10
CA GLU A 34 5.79 3.03 7.90
C GLU A 34 4.85 2.98 6.67
N GLY A 35 3.99 3.98 6.52
CA GLY A 35 3.10 4.06 5.37
C GLY A 35 3.85 4.22 4.06
N ILE A 36 4.91 5.02 4.05
CA ILE A 36 5.78 5.16 2.88
C ILE A 36 6.39 3.82 2.51
N GLU A 37 6.93 3.09 3.49
CA GLU A 37 7.54 1.78 3.26
C GLU A 37 6.55 0.79 2.67
N GLU A 38 5.30 0.77 3.17
CA GLU A 38 4.26 -0.11 2.65
C GLU A 38 3.93 0.19 1.20
N PHE A 39 3.88 1.47 0.81
CA PHE A 39 3.67 1.84 -0.59
C PHE A 39 4.86 1.49 -1.47
N LEU A 40 6.08 1.61 -0.95
CA LEU A 40 7.27 1.18 -1.69
C LEU A 40 7.23 -0.33 -1.93
N ASP A 41 6.86 -1.11 -0.92
CA ASP A 41 6.73 -2.56 -1.05
C ASP A 41 5.65 -2.92 -2.07
N ALA A 42 4.50 -2.26 -2.02
CA ALA A 42 3.43 -2.49 -3.00
C ALA A 42 3.92 -2.21 -4.42
N SER A 43 4.69 -1.14 -4.61
CA SER A 43 5.26 -0.80 -5.90
C SER A 43 6.22 -1.88 -6.41
N ILE A 44 7.04 -2.44 -5.52
CA ILE A 44 7.97 -3.52 -5.86
C ILE A 44 7.21 -4.76 -6.31
N TYR A 45 6.18 -5.16 -5.56
CA TYR A 45 5.35 -6.32 -5.92
C TYR A 45 4.66 -6.13 -7.26
N ALA A 46 4.11 -4.94 -7.50
CA ALA A 46 3.47 -4.63 -8.79
C ALA A 46 4.48 -4.72 -9.93
N HIS A 47 5.69 -4.21 -9.72
CA HIS A 47 6.75 -4.26 -10.73
C HIS A 47 7.18 -5.71 -11.06
N LEU A 48 7.35 -6.53 -10.03
CA LEU A 48 7.71 -7.94 -10.23
C LEU A 48 6.62 -8.68 -11.00
N HIS A 49 5.36 -8.43 -10.67
CA HIS A 49 4.24 -9.01 -11.38
C HIS A 49 4.20 -8.54 -12.83
N LEU A 50 4.46 -7.25 -13.06
CA LEU A 50 4.50 -6.67 -14.40
C LEU A 50 5.54 -7.37 -15.29
N LEU A 51 6.75 -7.59 -14.78
CA LEU A 51 7.80 -8.26 -15.54
C LEU A 51 7.39 -9.69 -15.91
N ARG A 52 6.78 -10.40 -14.97
CA ARG A 52 6.30 -11.75 -15.20
C ARG A 52 5.19 -11.76 -16.25
N MET A 53 4.23 -10.86 -16.14
CA MET A 53 3.08 -10.83 -17.07
C MET A 53 3.48 -10.37 -18.46
N ARG A 54 4.51 -9.53 -18.60
CA ARG A 54 5.07 -9.19 -19.90
C ARG A 54 5.61 -10.41 -20.63
N ARG A 55 6.31 -11.28 -19.90
CA ARG A 55 6.82 -12.53 -20.47
C ARG A 55 5.69 -13.42 -20.97
N GLU A 56 4.57 -13.43 -20.27
CA GLU A 56 3.42 -14.26 -20.61
C GLU A 56 2.48 -13.59 -21.60
N GLY A 57 2.76 -12.35 -22.01
CA GLY A 57 1.94 -11.61 -22.98
C GLY A 57 0.58 -11.19 -22.44
N LYS A 58 0.44 -11.05 -21.13
CA LYS A 58 -0.83 -10.71 -20.48
C LYS A 58 -0.96 -9.21 -20.30
N ARG A 59 -1.40 -8.55 -21.36
CA ARG A 59 -1.47 -7.09 -21.42
C ARG A 59 -2.32 -6.44 -20.33
N GLU A 60 -3.47 -7.02 -20.03
CA GLU A 60 -4.37 -6.47 -19.02
C GLU A 60 -3.71 -6.46 -17.63
N HIS A 61 -2.95 -7.50 -17.31
CA HIS A 61 -2.20 -7.57 -16.08
C HIS A 61 -1.12 -6.47 -16.01
N VAL A 62 -0.46 -6.23 -17.13
CA VAL A 62 0.58 -5.19 -17.20
C VAL A 62 -0.03 -3.82 -16.95
N GLU A 63 -1.17 -3.52 -17.57
CA GLU A 63 -1.86 -2.24 -17.40
C GLU A 63 -2.28 -2.02 -15.95
N LEU A 64 -2.86 -3.03 -15.30
CA LEU A 64 -3.27 -2.94 -13.90
C LEU A 64 -2.06 -2.79 -12.96
N ALA A 65 -0.98 -3.50 -13.24
CA ALA A 65 0.23 -3.37 -12.44
C ALA A 65 0.84 -1.97 -12.53
N LEU A 66 0.79 -1.34 -13.71
CA LEU A 66 1.23 0.05 -13.88
C LEU A 66 0.35 1.00 -13.06
N GLU A 67 -0.97 0.79 -13.05
CA GLU A 67 -1.86 1.59 -12.23
C GLU A 67 -1.55 1.45 -10.74
N ILE A 68 -1.31 0.23 -10.28
CA ILE A 68 -0.93 0.00 -8.87
C ILE A 68 0.33 0.77 -8.52
N SER A 69 1.35 0.70 -9.39
CA SER A 69 2.61 1.44 -9.18
C SER A 69 2.38 2.94 -9.10
N GLN A 70 1.52 3.48 -9.94
CA GLN A 70 1.18 4.91 -9.94
C GLN A 70 0.49 5.31 -8.65
N HIS A 71 -0.51 4.55 -8.22
CA HIS A 71 -1.22 4.82 -6.96
C HIS A 71 -0.30 4.67 -5.75
N ALA A 72 0.61 3.70 -5.79
CA ALA A 72 1.59 3.53 -4.72
C ALA A 72 2.52 4.74 -4.61
N ALA A 73 2.98 5.27 -5.74
CA ALA A 73 3.81 6.47 -5.76
C ALA A 73 3.06 7.68 -5.20
N GLU A 74 1.80 7.85 -5.60
CA GLU A 74 0.95 8.94 -5.10
C GLU A 74 0.71 8.80 -3.59
N GLY A 75 0.44 7.59 -3.12
CA GLY A 75 0.25 7.32 -1.69
C GLY A 75 1.49 7.60 -0.87
N ALA A 76 2.65 7.19 -1.35
CA ALA A 76 3.91 7.47 -0.69
C ALA A 76 4.17 8.98 -0.60
N ASP A 77 3.89 9.72 -1.67
CA ASP A 77 4.04 11.18 -1.70
C ASP A 77 3.11 11.85 -0.68
N LEU A 78 1.87 11.40 -0.59
CA LEU A 78 0.92 11.94 0.39
C LEU A 78 1.39 11.71 1.82
N PHE A 79 1.94 10.56 2.13
CA PHE A 79 2.51 10.31 3.46
C PHE A 79 3.73 11.19 3.72
N ALA A 80 4.58 11.42 2.72
CA ALA A 80 5.72 12.31 2.86
C ALA A 80 5.27 13.75 3.14
N ARG A 81 4.21 14.20 2.46
CA ARG A 81 3.64 15.53 2.69
C ARG A 81 2.99 15.63 4.07
N LEU A 82 2.32 14.57 4.50
CA LEU A 82 1.74 14.52 5.84
C LEU A 82 2.83 14.59 6.91
N LYS A 83 3.93 13.86 6.70
CA LYS A 83 5.07 13.91 7.61
C LYS A 83 5.66 15.31 7.71
N ALA A 84 5.72 16.05 6.62
CA ALA A 84 6.25 17.41 6.61
C ALA A 84 5.42 18.40 7.43
N LEU A 85 4.15 18.07 7.72
CA LEU A 85 3.27 18.91 8.54
C LEU A 85 3.47 18.66 10.04
N GLN A 86 4.19 17.65 10.42
CA GLN A 86 4.40 17.30 11.84
C GLN A 86 5.53 18.08 12.50
#